data_b1d0f3d3c1e0d8bf7d08e4bdee56db18
#
_entry.id   b1d0f3d3c1e0d8bf7d08e4bdee56db18
#
_cell.length_a   1.000
_cell.length_b   1.000
_cell.length_c   1.000
_cell.angle_alpha   90.00
_cell.angle_beta   90.00
_cell.angle_gamma   90.00
#
_symmetry.space_group_name_H-M   'P 1'
#
loop_
_entity.id
_entity.type
_entity.pdbx_description
1 polymer ?
#
loop_
_entity_poly.entity_id
_entity_poly.type
_entity_poly.pdbx_seq_one_letter_code
_entity_poly.pdbx_strand_id
1 'polypeptide(L)'
;MKWVVGGILAASLLFGGTTMAGAVDFRFQGEILFGTGFLSSAFITERNGQRTEAASADKFATLQRFRLQMEAIASETLSSLLCLEVGDNLWGNNESFGGGGAALGTDGQFVKVRHAFMNWTVPDTSLSMRVGLQTVPAPHTAGGSSILNNEVASIVASYRVTDNVGISGAWLRPFNDNYSPADVSNVNRLDNLDLFMLSVPVSGNGWQVTPWGMLGMSGANTFKGDERQYDFKNTILYMNLLPYSYLRAEANGNMGRRFQDRDYGRLLFIGLPVVVKVFEPLRIEADFNYGYSQGVGRYEITDFRDHATRFAETRREGWLAKALVEYETEWGIPGVFGWYGSGDDGNVGNGSERMPAISPCGNFTSFVGDDPTGFGMLVSGLNATYDLQLNYAGTWGLGIQIKDVSFIEDLTHTLRIARWAGTNSPAMIKYLASTDGAGNRMSYLTTHDSMIECNLDSVYTFSE
;
A
#
# COMPACT_ATOMS: atom_id res chain seq x y z
N MET A 1 24.06 -5.65 33.55
CA MET A 1 23.64 -7.05 33.61
C MET A 1 22.15 -7.16 33.23
N LYS A 2 21.78 -6.78 31.98
CA LYS A 2 20.40 -6.81 31.47
C LYS A 2 20.31 -7.11 29.95
N TRP A 3 21.32 -7.81 29.36
CA TRP A 3 21.41 -8.02 27.89
C TRP A 3 21.42 -9.50 27.49
N VAL A 4 20.92 -10.41 28.31
CA VAL A 4 21.05 -11.86 28.03
C VAL A 4 19.73 -12.55 27.63
N VAL A 5 18.58 -11.91 27.72
CA VAL A 5 17.29 -12.61 27.50
C VAL A 5 16.86 -12.66 26.02
N GLY A 6 17.32 -11.74 25.16
CA GLY A 6 16.94 -11.72 23.75
C GLY A 6 17.72 -12.66 22.82
N GLY A 7 18.90 -13.13 23.23
CA GLY A 7 19.78 -13.95 22.40
C GLY A 7 19.54 -15.46 22.48
N ILE A 8 18.84 -15.94 23.48
CA ILE A 8 18.72 -17.37 23.75
C ILE A 8 17.61 -18.06 22.95
N LEU A 9 16.57 -17.33 22.54
CA LEU A 9 15.48 -17.90 21.73
C LEU A 9 15.85 -18.15 20.26
N ALA A 10 16.77 -17.37 19.69
CA ALA A 10 17.23 -17.57 18.30
C ALA A 10 18.28 -18.69 18.18
N ALA A 11 19.07 -18.93 19.20
CA ALA A 11 20.11 -19.98 19.20
C ALA A 11 19.55 -21.40 19.45
N SER A 12 18.41 -21.53 20.12
CA SER A 12 17.79 -22.83 20.38
C SER A 12 17.09 -23.45 19.17
N LEU A 13 16.80 -22.67 18.13
CA LEU A 13 16.25 -23.19 16.86
C LEU A 13 17.34 -23.74 15.92
N LEU A 14 18.60 -23.35 16.09
CA LEU A 14 19.72 -23.77 15.24
C LEU A 14 20.55 -24.93 15.86
N PHE A 15 20.47 -25.15 17.14
CA PHE A 15 21.19 -26.21 17.84
C PHE A 15 20.27 -26.95 18.83
N GLY A 16 19.29 -27.67 18.24
CA GLY A 16 18.49 -28.62 19.01
C GLY A 16 19.36 -29.73 19.57
N GLY A 17 19.52 -29.75 20.90
CA GLY A 17 20.14 -30.87 21.59
C GLY A 17 19.36 -32.16 21.33
N THR A 18 20.07 -33.24 21.18
CA THR A 18 19.61 -34.60 20.90
C THR A 18 18.73 -35.15 22.04
N THR A 19 17.45 -34.79 22.04
CA THR A 19 16.41 -35.55 22.74
C THR A 19 15.16 -35.55 21.84
N MET A 20 14.94 -36.65 21.11
CA MET A 20 13.75 -37.00 20.34
C MET A 20 12.96 -35.79 19.76
N ALA A 21 13.64 -34.94 19.03
CA ALA A 21 12.95 -33.99 18.16
C ALA A 21 12.41 -34.80 16.99
N GLY A 22 11.12 -34.80 16.78
CA GLY A 22 10.53 -35.22 15.52
C GLY A 22 11.28 -34.49 14.40
N ALA A 23 11.53 -35.14 13.29
CA ALA A 23 12.22 -34.53 12.17
C ALA A 23 11.48 -33.26 11.77
N VAL A 24 12.19 -32.12 11.69
CA VAL A 24 11.60 -30.87 11.15
C VAL A 24 11.21 -31.14 9.70
N ASP A 25 9.96 -30.92 9.38
CA ASP A 25 9.47 -31.03 8.00
C ASP A 25 9.75 -29.69 7.28
N PHE A 26 10.35 -29.79 6.08
CA PHE A 26 10.62 -28.63 5.23
C PHE A 26 9.76 -28.67 4.00
N ARG A 27 9.02 -27.59 3.76
CA ARG A 27 8.20 -27.40 2.56
C ARG A 27 8.75 -26.24 1.74
N PHE A 28 8.78 -26.45 0.42
CA PHE A 28 9.26 -25.45 -0.52
C PHE A 28 8.14 -25.13 -1.51
N GLN A 29 7.97 -23.86 -1.80
CA GLN A 29 7.04 -23.37 -2.83
C GLN A 29 7.75 -22.31 -3.66
N GLY A 30 7.72 -22.45 -4.98
CA GLY A 30 8.26 -21.46 -5.92
C GLY A 30 7.16 -20.71 -6.64
N GLU A 31 7.41 -19.45 -6.97
CA GLU A 31 6.58 -18.63 -7.85
C GLU A 31 7.51 -17.95 -8.88
N ILE A 32 7.18 -18.09 -10.15
CA ILE A 32 7.84 -17.32 -11.23
C ILE A 32 6.76 -16.47 -11.89
N LEU A 33 7.00 -15.17 -11.93
CA LEU A 33 6.16 -14.21 -12.63
C LEU A 33 6.96 -13.64 -13.78
N PHE A 34 6.38 -13.64 -14.96
CA PHE A 34 6.95 -13.04 -16.17
C PHE A 34 5.86 -12.23 -16.86
N GLY A 35 6.19 -11.04 -17.30
CA GLY A 35 5.26 -10.21 -18.03
C GLY A 35 5.92 -9.23 -18.96
N THR A 36 5.19 -8.91 -20.01
CA THR A 36 5.58 -7.92 -20.98
C THR A 36 4.41 -6.99 -21.26
N GLY A 37 4.68 -5.72 -21.45
CA GLY A 37 3.66 -4.73 -21.74
C GLY A 37 4.18 -3.62 -22.62
N PHE A 38 3.25 -3.07 -23.39
CA PHE A 38 3.45 -1.87 -24.19
C PHE A 38 2.53 -0.78 -23.68
N LEU A 39 3.08 0.39 -23.39
CA LEU A 39 2.33 1.58 -23.02
C LEU A 39 2.51 2.61 -24.10
N SER A 40 1.43 2.98 -24.79
CA SER A 40 1.40 4.12 -25.68
C SER A 40 0.81 5.32 -24.95
N SER A 41 1.40 6.47 -25.12
CA SER A 41 1.06 7.71 -24.44
C SER A 41 -0.40 8.09 -24.62
N ALA A 42 -1.23 7.84 -23.65
CA ALA A 42 -2.65 8.07 -23.81
C ALA A 42 -3.36 8.55 -22.55
N PHE A 43 -2.76 9.43 -21.77
CA PHE A 43 -3.55 10.12 -20.77
C PHE A 43 -4.06 11.44 -21.33
N ILE A 44 -5.32 11.43 -21.77
CA ILE A 44 -6.06 12.65 -22.05
C ILE A 44 -6.79 13.00 -20.76
N THR A 45 -6.32 14.02 -20.06
CA THR A 45 -7.03 14.59 -18.93
C THR A 45 -7.74 15.86 -19.38
N GLU A 46 -8.97 16.03 -18.97
CA GLU A 46 -9.65 17.32 -19.05
C GLU A 46 -9.40 18.08 -17.74
N ARG A 47 -8.61 19.13 -17.82
CA ARG A 47 -8.26 19.97 -16.68
C ARG A 47 -8.84 21.36 -16.87
N ASN A 48 -9.72 21.80 -15.96
CA ASN A 48 -10.43 23.07 -16.06
C ASN A 48 -11.16 23.28 -17.42
N GLY A 49 -11.73 22.21 -17.96
CA GLY A 49 -12.37 22.25 -19.27
C GLY A 49 -11.42 22.28 -20.48
N GLN A 50 -10.11 22.13 -20.24
CA GLN A 50 -9.11 22.03 -21.30
C GLN A 50 -8.53 20.61 -21.35
N ARG A 51 -8.56 20.00 -22.52
CA ARG A 51 -7.85 18.75 -22.76
C ARG A 51 -6.34 18.98 -22.66
N THR A 52 -5.70 18.25 -21.78
CA THR A 52 -4.24 18.20 -21.69
C THR A 52 -3.79 16.78 -22.01
N GLU A 53 -2.94 16.66 -23.01
CA GLU A 53 -2.22 15.42 -23.25
C GLU A 53 -1.02 15.40 -22.29
N ALA A 54 -0.92 14.36 -21.49
CA ALA A 54 0.33 14.11 -20.79
C ALA A 54 1.35 13.65 -21.83
N ALA A 55 2.43 14.37 -21.97
CA ALA A 55 3.56 13.92 -22.75
C ALA A 55 4.16 12.69 -22.05
N SER A 56 3.84 11.51 -22.52
CA SER A 56 4.53 10.30 -22.15
C SER A 56 5.21 9.73 -23.38
N ALA A 57 6.42 9.24 -23.21
CA ALA A 57 7.04 8.44 -24.24
C ALA A 57 6.41 7.04 -24.25
N ASP A 58 6.22 6.48 -25.43
CA ASP A 58 5.85 5.08 -25.56
C ASP A 58 6.88 4.22 -24.84
N LYS A 59 6.42 3.26 -24.06
CA LYS A 59 7.27 2.32 -23.31
C LYS A 59 6.91 0.90 -23.70
N PHE A 60 7.93 0.11 -23.96
CA PHE A 60 7.87 -1.33 -23.98
C PHE A 60 8.71 -1.84 -22.82
N ALA A 61 8.15 -2.69 -21.99
CA ALA A 61 8.84 -3.23 -20.84
C ALA A 61 8.55 -4.72 -20.66
N THR A 62 9.55 -5.43 -20.17
CA THR A 62 9.46 -6.84 -19.79
C THR A 62 9.98 -6.95 -18.37
N LEU A 63 9.21 -7.58 -17.50
CA LEU A 63 9.53 -7.80 -16.10
C LEU A 63 9.58 -9.28 -15.77
N GLN A 64 10.41 -9.62 -14.80
CA GLN A 64 10.39 -10.94 -14.18
C GLN A 64 10.56 -10.86 -12.68
N ARG A 65 9.95 -11.82 -11.98
CA ARG A 65 10.10 -12.01 -10.53
C ARG A 65 10.15 -13.50 -10.22
N PHE A 66 11.03 -13.89 -9.34
CA PHE A 66 11.10 -15.21 -8.77
C PHE A 66 10.96 -15.11 -7.25
N ARG A 67 10.10 -15.94 -6.66
CA ARG A 67 9.96 -16.10 -5.21
C ARG A 67 10.18 -17.54 -4.82
N LEU A 68 10.88 -17.74 -3.71
CA LEU A 68 11.06 -19.02 -3.07
C LEU A 68 10.61 -18.92 -1.62
N GLN A 69 9.60 -19.70 -1.26
CA GLN A 69 9.16 -19.85 0.12
C GLN A 69 9.71 -21.16 0.69
N MET A 70 10.22 -21.08 1.90
CA MET A 70 10.73 -22.21 2.69
C MET A 70 10.01 -22.19 4.03
N GLU A 71 9.21 -23.19 4.31
CA GLU A 71 8.56 -23.39 5.59
C GLU A 71 9.25 -24.53 6.35
N ALA A 72 9.63 -24.28 7.60
CA ALA A 72 10.14 -25.26 8.53
C ALA A 72 9.10 -25.54 9.63
N ILE A 73 8.58 -26.76 9.70
CA ILE A 73 7.54 -27.17 10.64
C ILE A 73 8.20 -28.02 11.71
N ALA A 74 8.34 -27.44 12.91
CA ALA A 74 8.96 -28.10 14.06
C ALA A 74 7.95 -28.96 14.85
N SER A 75 6.67 -28.56 14.85
CA SER A 75 5.56 -29.29 15.46
C SER A 75 4.24 -28.81 14.89
N GLU A 76 3.12 -29.44 15.28
CA GLU A 76 1.76 -28.96 14.92
C GLU A 76 1.47 -27.52 15.38
N THR A 77 2.19 -27.04 16.38
CA THR A 77 1.97 -25.72 16.98
C THR A 77 3.05 -24.71 16.66
N LEU A 78 4.17 -25.11 16.04
CA LEU A 78 5.32 -24.24 15.79
C LEU A 78 5.87 -24.42 14.39
N SER A 79 5.83 -23.36 13.59
CA SER A 79 6.48 -23.31 12.28
C SER A 79 7.17 -21.95 12.05
N SER A 80 8.04 -21.91 11.07
CA SER A 80 8.65 -20.65 10.60
C SER A 80 8.65 -20.61 9.07
N LEU A 81 8.59 -19.39 8.51
CA LEU A 81 8.59 -19.18 7.08
C LEU A 81 9.65 -18.15 6.70
N LEU A 82 10.42 -18.47 5.68
CA LEU A 82 11.32 -17.56 4.98
C LEU A 82 10.89 -17.46 3.51
N CYS A 83 10.64 -16.26 3.02
CA CYS A 83 10.38 -15.99 1.61
C CYS A 83 11.47 -15.09 1.04
N LEU A 84 12.16 -15.59 0.04
CA LEU A 84 13.16 -14.88 -0.74
C LEU A 84 12.54 -14.42 -2.06
N GLU A 85 12.92 -13.24 -2.53
CA GLU A 85 12.50 -12.68 -3.82
C GLU A 85 13.70 -12.20 -4.60
N VAL A 86 13.77 -12.56 -5.88
CA VAL A 86 14.65 -11.99 -6.89
C VAL A 86 13.76 -11.26 -7.90
N GLY A 87 13.86 -9.96 -7.96
CA GLY A 87 13.02 -9.12 -8.83
C GLY A 87 12.41 -7.94 -8.04
N ASP A 88 11.56 -7.14 -8.57
CA ASP A 88 11.00 -7.08 -9.94
C ASP A 88 12.06 -6.59 -10.95
N ASN A 89 12.59 -7.47 -11.75
CA ASN A 89 13.67 -7.13 -12.66
C ASN A 89 13.11 -6.64 -13.99
N LEU A 90 13.34 -5.38 -14.31
CA LEU A 90 13.04 -4.79 -15.62
C LEU A 90 14.17 -5.14 -16.59
N TRP A 91 13.86 -5.92 -17.63
CA TRP A 91 14.85 -6.37 -18.60
C TRP A 91 15.54 -5.21 -19.31
N GLY A 92 16.86 -5.25 -19.33
CA GLY A 92 17.69 -4.22 -19.96
C GLY A 92 17.89 -2.96 -19.13
N ASN A 93 17.35 -2.90 -17.90
CA ASN A 93 17.58 -1.75 -17.02
C ASN A 93 19.01 -1.76 -16.50
N ASN A 94 19.72 -0.66 -16.74
CA ASN A 94 21.14 -0.49 -16.38
C ASN A 94 21.34 0.24 -15.04
N GLU A 95 20.33 0.32 -14.19
CA GLU A 95 20.48 0.92 -12.86
C GLU A 95 21.33 0.04 -11.95
N SER A 96 22.46 0.59 -11.51
CA SER A 96 23.54 -0.14 -10.83
C SER A 96 23.24 -0.50 -9.37
N PHE A 97 22.15 0.00 -8.75
CA PHE A 97 21.87 -0.17 -7.33
C PHE A 97 20.41 -0.53 -7.08
N GLY A 98 20.14 -1.84 -6.99
CA GLY A 98 18.93 -2.37 -6.37
C GLY A 98 17.63 -2.22 -7.14
N GLY A 99 17.67 -1.69 -8.34
CA GLY A 99 16.48 -1.30 -9.09
C GLY A 99 16.11 -2.17 -10.28
N GLY A 100 16.71 -3.35 -10.46
CA GLY A 100 16.29 -4.21 -11.55
C GLY A 100 17.31 -4.41 -12.65
N GLY A 101 18.58 -4.47 -12.34
CA GLY A 101 19.71 -4.67 -13.25
C GLY A 101 19.70 -5.94 -14.09
N ALA A 102 18.66 -6.17 -14.88
CA ALA A 102 18.61 -7.24 -15.87
C ALA A 102 19.19 -6.79 -17.23
N ALA A 103 20.17 -5.88 -17.22
CA ALA A 103 20.99 -5.51 -18.37
C ALA A 103 22.06 -6.59 -18.64
N LEU A 104 22.93 -6.33 -19.63
CA LEU A 104 24.02 -7.24 -19.92
C LEU A 104 24.90 -7.47 -18.69
N GLY A 105 24.97 -8.71 -18.22
CA GLY A 105 25.59 -9.10 -16.96
C GLY A 105 24.56 -9.29 -15.85
N THR A 106 25.03 -9.79 -14.70
CA THR A 106 24.18 -10.07 -13.52
C THR A 106 24.45 -9.15 -12.34
N ASP A 107 25.33 -8.18 -12.53
CA ASP A 107 25.66 -7.19 -11.51
C ASP A 107 24.46 -6.31 -11.20
N GLY A 108 24.15 -6.14 -9.91
CA GLY A 108 22.99 -5.36 -9.45
C GLY A 108 21.72 -6.17 -9.21
N GLN A 109 21.75 -7.50 -9.36
CA GLN A 109 20.64 -8.36 -8.93
C GLN A 109 20.69 -8.53 -7.41
N PHE A 110 19.57 -8.27 -6.74
CA PHE A 110 19.46 -8.41 -5.29
C PHE A 110 18.46 -9.50 -4.92
N VAL A 111 18.79 -10.23 -3.87
CA VAL A 111 17.86 -11.12 -3.19
C VAL A 111 17.26 -10.36 -2.02
N LYS A 112 15.95 -10.17 -2.05
CA LYS A 112 15.18 -9.53 -0.98
C LYS A 112 14.59 -10.60 -0.07
N VAL A 113 14.56 -10.33 1.23
CA VAL A 113 13.77 -11.12 2.17
C VAL A 113 12.39 -10.46 2.29
N ARG A 114 11.35 -11.12 1.77
CA ARG A 114 9.98 -10.64 1.89
C ARG A 114 9.34 -11.01 3.21
N HIS A 115 9.48 -12.27 3.60
CA HIS A 115 8.94 -12.77 4.86
C HIS A 115 10.03 -13.50 5.64
N ALA A 116 10.05 -13.26 6.94
CA ALA A 116 10.86 -14.01 7.89
C ALA A 116 10.14 -13.98 9.24
N PHE A 117 9.29 -14.98 9.50
CA PHE A 117 8.46 -14.99 10.69
C PHE A 117 8.29 -16.40 11.25
N MET A 118 7.90 -16.44 12.51
CA MET A 118 7.52 -17.62 13.26
C MET A 118 6.02 -17.61 13.54
N ASN A 119 5.35 -18.74 13.33
CA ASN A 119 3.98 -19.01 13.78
C ASN A 119 4.05 -19.87 15.04
N TRP A 120 3.28 -19.50 16.04
CA TRP A 120 3.10 -20.29 17.23
C TRP A 120 1.63 -20.29 17.66
N THR A 121 1.06 -21.49 17.77
CA THR A 121 -0.25 -21.69 18.40
C THR A 121 -0.01 -22.13 19.82
N VAL A 122 -0.56 -21.40 20.80
CA VAL A 122 -0.42 -21.78 22.21
C VAL A 122 -1.14 -23.10 22.44
N PRO A 123 -0.43 -24.15 22.91
CA PRO A 123 -1.05 -25.47 23.10
C PRO A 123 -2.33 -25.39 23.95
N ASP A 124 -3.31 -26.21 23.61
CA ASP A 124 -4.59 -26.31 24.30
C ASP A 124 -5.43 -25.01 24.33
N THR A 125 -5.15 -24.07 23.42
CA THR A 125 -5.89 -22.80 23.30
C THR A 125 -6.20 -22.47 21.84
N SER A 126 -7.08 -21.50 21.63
CA SER A 126 -7.35 -20.89 20.31
C SER A 126 -6.47 -19.67 20.03
N LEU A 127 -5.43 -19.44 20.82
CA LEU A 127 -4.51 -18.31 20.64
C LEU A 127 -3.40 -18.69 19.67
N SER A 128 -3.30 -17.95 18.58
CA SER A 128 -2.20 -18.03 17.63
C SER A 128 -1.41 -16.71 17.60
N MET A 129 -0.12 -16.82 17.43
CA MET A 129 0.79 -15.68 17.33
C MET A 129 1.68 -15.83 16.09
N ARG A 130 1.92 -14.71 15.42
CA ARG A 130 2.91 -14.60 14.34
C ARG A 130 3.85 -13.45 14.65
N VAL A 131 5.16 -13.71 14.61
CA VAL A 131 6.18 -12.74 15.00
C VAL A 131 7.28 -12.69 13.94
N GLY A 132 7.57 -11.51 13.44
CA GLY A 132 8.64 -11.29 12.47
C GLY A 132 8.23 -10.38 11.32
N LEU A 133 9.01 -10.43 10.22
CA LEU A 133 8.72 -9.70 8.99
C LEU A 133 7.63 -10.45 8.20
N GLN A 134 6.48 -9.82 8.03
CA GLN A 134 5.29 -10.44 7.42
C GLN A 134 4.39 -9.39 6.76
N THR A 135 3.58 -9.81 5.80
CA THR A 135 2.52 -8.96 5.27
C THR A 135 1.39 -8.81 6.29
N VAL A 136 1.04 -7.58 6.61
CA VAL A 136 -0.09 -7.26 7.49
C VAL A 136 -1.04 -6.30 6.78
N PRO A 137 -2.14 -6.78 6.20
CA PRO A 137 -3.18 -5.91 5.67
C PRO A 137 -4.07 -5.35 6.79
N ALA A 138 -4.46 -4.09 6.70
CA ALA A 138 -5.65 -3.62 7.40
C ALA A 138 -6.87 -4.35 6.82
N PRO A 139 -7.83 -4.80 7.65
CA PRO A 139 -8.98 -5.56 7.16
C PRO A 139 -9.75 -4.80 6.07
N HIS A 140 -10.04 -5.49 4.98
CA HIS A 140 -10.71 -4.94 3.80
C HIS A 140 -11.48 -6.02 3.04
N THR A 141 -12.33 -5.60 2.10
CA THR A 141 -13.05 -6.48 1.16
C THR A 141 -13.04 -5.88 -0.24
N ALA A 142 -13.81 -4.83 -0.48
CA ALA A 142 -13.94 -4.22 -1.79
C ALA A 142 -12.68 -3.45 -2.20
N GLY A 143 -12.11 -3.79 -3.36
CA GLY A 143 -11.07 -2.99 -4.00
C GLY A 143 -9.73 -2.87 -3.25
N GLY A 144 -9.38 -3.85 -2.41
CA GLY A 144 -8.11 -3.87 -1.68
C GLY A 144 -8.07 -2.99 -0.44
N SER A 145 -6.95 -2.97 0.29
CA SER A 145 -6.77 -2.15 1.49
C SER A 145 -6.33 -0.73 1.12
N SER A 146 -7.14 0.25 1.47
CA SER A 146 -6.83 1.66 1.22
C SER A 146 -5.93 2.29 2.28
N ILE A 147 -5.52 1.55 3.31
CA ILE A 147 -4.73 2.08 4.43
C ILE A 147 -3.39 1.36 4.57
N LEU A 148 -3.39 0.03 4.64
CA LEU A 148 -2.17 -0.75 4.83
C LEU A 148 -2.31 -2.13 4.19
N ASN A 149 -1.37 -2.49 3.32
CA ASN A 149 -1.13 -3.86 2.87
C ASN A 149 0.32 -3.96 2.40
N ASN A 150 1.22 -4.25 3.32
CA ASN A 150 2.64 -4.35 3.00
C ASN A 150 3.37 -5.25 4.01
N GLU A 151 4.60 -5.61 3.69
CA GLU A 151 5.50 -6.30 4.60
C GLU A 151 5.97 -5.36 5.71
N VAL A 152 5.83 -5.81 6.95
CA VAL A 152 6.22 -5.03 8.13
C VAL A 152 6.67 -5.95 9.26
N ALA A 153 7.70 -5.51 9.99
CA ALA A 153 8.07 -6.18 11.23
C ALA A 153 6.96 -6.00 12.27
N SER A 154 6.41 -7.12 12.77
CA SER A 154 5.20 -7.09 13.58
C SER A 154 5.05 -8.30 14.49
N ILE A 155 4.22 -8.12 15.51
CA ILE A 155 3.65 -9.17 16.35
C ILE A 155 2.15 -9.14 16.13
N VAL A 156 1.59 -10.23 15.65
CA VAL A 156 0.15 -10.41 15.49
C VAL A 156 -0.30 -11.53 16.39
N ALA A 157 -1.33 -11.29 17.20
CA ALA A 157 -1.96 -12.29 18.07
C ALA A 157 -3.44 -12.38 17.72
N SER A 158 -3.92 -13.60 17.47
CA SER A 158 -5.31 -13.86 17.10
C SER A 158 -5.92 -14.91 18.01
N TYR A 159 -7.12 -14.64 18.49
CA TYR A 159 -7.85 -15.54 19.37
C TYR A 159 -9.27 -15.78 18.81
N ARG A 160 -9.65 -17.04 18.70
CA ARG A 160 -11.00 -17.43 18.32
C ARG A 160 -11.87 -17.50 19.59
N VAL A 161 -12.80 -16.56 19.70
CA VAL A 161 -13.72 -16.48 20.86
C VAL A 161 -14.85 -17.50 20.72
N THR A 162 -15.43 -17.59 19.53
CA THR A 162 -16.41 -18.60 19.12
C THR A 162 -16.13 -19.00 17.68
N ASP A 163 -16.91 -19.93 17.10
CA ASP A 163 -16.78 -20.30 15.68
C ASP A 163 -17.05 -19.12 14.75
N ASN A 164 -17.82 -18.14 15.21
CA ASN A 164 -18.28 -17.00 14.42
C ASN A 164 -17.61 -15.68 14.82
N VAL A 165 -16.84 -15.63 15.90
CA VAL A 165 -16.24 -14.41 16.43
C VAL A 165 -14.76 -14.63 16.75
N GLY A 166 -13.92 -13.81 16.16
CA GLY A 166 -12.50 -13.71 16.47
C GLY A 166 -12.11 -12.35 17.02
N ILE A 167 -10.93 -12.26 17.60
CA ILE A 167 -10.27 -11.01 17.98
C ILE A 167 -8.82 -11.13 17.51
N SER A 168 -8.30 -10.11 16.84
CA SER A 168 -6.90 -10.05 16.45
C SER A 168 -6.31 -8.71 16.84
N GLY A 169 -5.16 -8.75 17.54
CA GLY A 169 -4.37 -7.58 17.88
C GLY A 169 -3.01 -7.63 17.21
N ALA A 170 -2.50 -6.48 16.77
CA ALA A 170 -1.19 -6.38 16.16
C ALA A 170 -0.42 -5.16 16.66
N TRP A 171 0.87 -5.34 16.87
CA TRP A 171 1.85 -4.27 16.94
C TRP A 171 2.74 -4.33 15.72
N LEU A 172 2.79 -3.22 14.97
CA LEU A 172 3.57 -3.08 13.75
C LEU A 172 4.57 -1.94 13.93
N ARG A 173 5.78 -2.14 13.43
CA ARG A 173 6.83 -1.12 13.42
C ARG A 173 7.33 -0.90 12.00
N PRO A 174 6.62 -0.09 11.19
CA PRO A 174 7.00 0.19 9.81
C PRO A 174 8.34 0.90 9.67
N PHE A 175 8.71 1.68 10.69
CA PHE A 175 9.94 2.45 10.66
C PHE A 175 10.55 2.63 12.04
N ASN A 176 11.88 2.50 12.15
CA ASN A 176 12.66 2.83 13.34
C ASN A 176 14.13 3.04 12.99
N ASP A 177 14.55 4.30 12.92
CA ASP A 177 15.93 4.69 12.64
C ASP A 177 16.67 5.22 13.89
N ASN A 178 16.10 5.04 15.06
CA ASN A 178 16.70 5.48 16.33
C ASN A 178 18.05 4.82 16.63
N TYR A 179 18.40 3.76 15.92
CA TYR A 179 19.62 2.98 16.11
C TYR A 179 20.55 3.03 14.89
N SER A 180 20.32 3.95 13.95
CA SER A 180 21.19 4.08 12.78
C SER A 180 22.60 4.47 13.19
N PRO A 181 23.64 3.72 12.80
CA PRO A 181 25.04 4.05 13.10
C PRO A 181 25.51 5.37 12.49
N ALA A 182 24.83 5.89 11.49
CA ALA A 182 25.15 7.15 10.84
C ALA A 182 24.88 8.37 11.72
N ASP A 183 24.11 8.22 12.80
CA ASP A 183 23.67 9.32 13.65
C ASP A 183 24.16 9.23 15.09
N VAL A 184 25.37 8.69 15.29
CA VAL A 184 25.97 8.49 16.63
C VAL A 184 26.17 9.79 17.42
N SER A 185 26.14 10.95 16.76
CA SER A 185 26.33 12.26 17.38
C SER A 185 25.03 12.92 17.83
N ASN A 186 23.89 12.50 17.31
CA ASN A 186 22.58 12.98 17.69
C ASN A 186 21.73 11.80 18.13
N VAL A 187 21.55 11.64 19.42
CA VAL A 187 20.60 10.66 19.97
C VAL A 187 19.20 11.09 19.57
N ASN A 188 18.83 10.75 18.35
CA ASN A 188 17.53 11.04 17.80
C ASN A 188 16.56 9.93 18.17
N ARG A 189 15.66 10.21 19.10
CA ARG A 189 14.65 9.26 19.62
C ARG A 189 13.27 9.46 19.01
N LEU A 190 13.19 10.27 17.95
CA LEU A 190 11.93 10.64 17.29
C LEU A 190 11.84 10.11 15.85
N ASP A 191 12.66 9.11 15.50
CA ASP A 191 12.72 8.46 14.19
C ASP A 191 12.01 7.11 14.20
N ASN A 192 10.74 7.09 14.58
CA ASN A 192 9.98 5.85 14.60
C ASN A 192 8.52 6.05 14.21
N LEU A 193 7.94 5.00 13.69
CA LEU A 193 6.51 4.85 13.50
C LEU A 193 6.08 3.52 14.12
N ASP A 194 5.22 3.59 15.12
CA ASP A 194 4.61 2.44 15.77
C ASP A 194 3.11 2.48 15.60
N LEU A 195 2.51 1.32 15.27
CA LEU A 195 1.10 1.14 15.03
C LEU A 195 0.55 0.00 15.89
N PHE A 196 -0.62 0.18 16.45
CA PHE A 196 -1.35 -0.81 17.24
C PHE A 196 -2.73 -1.00 16.63
N MET A 197 -2.99 -2.19 16.10
CA MET A 197 -4.24 -2.52 15.41
C MET A 197 -5.03 -3.55 16.23
N LEU A 198 -6.35 -3.37 16.25
CA LEU A 198 -7.32 -4.32 16.78
C LEU A 198 -8.40 -4.56 15.74
N SER A 199 -8.76 -5.82 15.51
CA SER A 199 -9.87 -6.19 14.63
C SER A 199 -10.72 -7.29 15.27
N VAL A 200 -12.03 -7.28 14.96
CA VAL A 200 -13.00 -8.23 15.48
C VAL A 200 -13.81 -8.80 14.31
N PRO A 201 -13.31 -9.83 13.61
CA PRO A 201 -14.11 -10.52 12.59
C PRO A 201 -15.32 -11.22 13.21
N VAL A 202 -16.48 -10.93 12.64
CA VAL A 202 -17.74 -11.58 12.98
C VAL A 202 -18.36 -12.12 11.70
N SER A 203 -18.74 -13.39 11.69
CA SER A 203 -19.35 -14.03 10.53
C SER A 203 -20.65 -14.72 10.89
N GLY A 204 -21.53 -14.81 9.93
CA GLY A 204 -22.78 -15.58 10.01
C GLY A 204 -23.00 -16.35 8.72
N ASN A 205 -24.18 -16.94 8.55
CA ASN A 205 -24.51 -17.67 7.33
C ASN A 205 -24.61 -16.69 6.15
N GLY A 206 -23.60 -16.72 5.27
CA GLY A 206 -23.55 -15.89 4.06
C GLY A 206 -23.20 -14.40 4.31
N TRP A 207 -22.70 -14.00 5.47
CA TRP A 207 -22.20 -12.65 5.70
C TRP A 207 -21.00 -12.61 6.64
N GLN A 208 -20.18 -11.58 6.49
CA GLN A 208 -19.06 -11.28 7.37
C GLN A 208 -18.90 -9.77 7.53
N VAL A 209 -18.58 -9.34 8.74
CA VAL A 209 -18.20 -7.96 9.06
C VAL A 209 -16.97 -7.99 9.95
N THR A 210 -16.02 -7.07 9.70
CA THR A 210 -14.76 -7.03 10.48
C THR A 210 -14.47 -5.59 10.93
N PRO A 211 -15.20 -5.07 11.94
CA PRO A 211 -14.83 -3.77 12.49
C PRO A 211 -13.39 -3.79 13.01
N TRP A 212 -12.63 -2.74 12.72
CA TRP A 212 -11.25 -2.62 13.16
C TRP A 212 -10.87 -1.17 13.44
N GLY A 213 -9.82 -1.01 14.26
CA GLY A 213 -9.21 0.27 14.51
C GLY A 213 -7.70 0.15 14.68
N MET A 214 -6.99 1.21 14.34
CA MET A 214 -5.54 1.29 14.48
C MET A 214 -5.14 2.65 15.03
N LEU A 215 -4.33 2.62 16.08
CA LEU A 215 -3.70 3.80 16.67
C LEU A 215 -2.23 3.81 16.34
N GLY A 216 -1.66 4.98 16.09
CA GLY A 216 -0.25 5.10 15.80
C GLY A 216 0.39 6.37 16.34
N MET A 217 1.71 6.34 16.42
CA MET A 217 2.54 7.48 16.77
C MET A 217 3.72 7.58 15.80
N SER A 218 3.83 8.71 15.13
CA SER A 218 4.93 9.04 14.23
C SER A 218 5.84 10.07 14.90
N GLY A 219 7.10 9.74 15.08
CA GLY A 219 8.11 10.66 15.58
C GLY A 219 8.36 11.80 14.60
N ALA A 220 8.69 12.97 15.11
CA ALA A 220 8.85 14.19 14.30
C ALA A 220 9.97 14.10 13.25
N ASN A 221 10.93 13.22 13.44
CA ASN A 221 12.04 13.02 12.51
C ASN A 221 11.84 11.86 11.54
N THR A 222 10.76 11.09 11.66
CA THR A 222 10.47 9.95 10.76
C THR A 222 10.50 10.35 9.28
N PHE A 223 10.14 11.58 8.97
CA PHE A 223 10.11 12.14 7.61
C PHE A 223 11.19 13.21 7.37
N LYS A 224 12.12 13.38 8.29
CA LYS A 224 13.19 14.36 8.17
C LYS A 224 14.31 13.79 7.30
N GLY A 225 14.45 14.31 6.08
CA GLY A 225 15.60 14.04 5.23
C GLY A 225 16.82 14.86 5.64
N ASP A 226 17.96 14.64 4.96
CA ASP A 226 19.12 15.52 5.07
C ASP A 226 18.72 16.93 4.58
N GLU A 227 18.95 17.95 5.39
CA GLU A 227 18.64 19.35 5.06
C GLU A 227 19.39 19.86 3.81
N ARG A 228 20.42 19.13 3.36
CA ARG A 228 21.25 19.45 2.19
C ARG A 228 20.87 18.68 0.94
N GLN A 229 20.24 17.54 1.08
CA GLN A 229 19.70 16.74 -0.02
C GLN A 229 18.22 16.58 0.31
N TYR A 230 17.34 17.04 -0.56
CA TYR A 230 15.88 16.95 -0.46
C TYR A 230 15.37 15.50 -0.49
N ASP A 231 16.13 14.58 0.07
CA ASP A 231 15.88 13.17 0.15
C ASP A 231 15.04 12.89 1.39
N PHE A 232 13.74 12.60 1.18
CA PHE A 232 12.87 12.19 2.27
C PHE A 232 13.13 10.74 2.62
N LYS A 233 13.49 10.49 3.86
CA LYS A 233 13.37 9.15 4.42
C LYS A 233 11.91 8.71 4.27
N ASN A 234 11.72 7.47 3.80
CA ASN A 234 10.39 6.87 3.67
C ASN A 234 9.39 7.66 2.82
N THR A 235 9.75 7.91 1.58
CA THR A 235 8.95 8.67 0.61
C THR A 235 7.49 8.21 0.55
N ILE A 236 7.22 6.91 0.61
CA ILE A 236 5.85 6.36 0.58
C ILE A 236 5.05 6.80 1.81
N LEU A 237 5.59 6.63 3.01
CA LEU A 237 4.94 7.07 4.25
C LEU A 237 4.73 8.59 4.26
N TYR A 238 5.71 9.33 3.77
CA TYR A 238 5.63 10.78 3.66
C TYR A 238 4.47 11.22 2.75
N MET A 239 4.34 10.63 1.58
CA MET A 239 3.29 10.96 0.61
C MET A 239 1.90 10.62 1.13
N ASN A 240 1.77 9.55 1.91
CA ASN A 240 0.49 9.05 2.37
C ASN A 240 0.03 9.63 3.71
N LEU A 241 0.95 10.04 4.57
CA LEU A 241 0.62 10.57 5.90
C LEU A 241 0.64 12.09 6.00
N LEU A 242 1.52 12.76 5.25
CA LEU A 242 1.59 14.22 5.25
C LEU A 242 0.79 14.81 4.10
N PRO A 243 0.05 15.90 4.33
CA PRO A 243 -0.66 16.58 3.27
C PRO A 243 0.30 17.34 2.35
N TYR A 244 -0.14 17.57 1.10
CA TYR A 244 0.53 18.44 0.12
C TYR A 244 1.94 18.04 -0.29
N SER A 245 2.40 16.83 0.03
CA SER A 245 3.70 16.32 -0.40
C SER A 245 3.86 16.36 -1.93
N TYR A 246 2.79 16.11 -2.66
CA TYR A 246 2.69 16.15 -4.11
C TYR A 246 2.66 17.58 -4.69
N LEU A 247 2.41 18.61 -3.87
CA LEU A 247 2.41 20.01 -4.31
C LEU A 247 3.81 20.63 -4.29
N ARG A 248 4.80 19.92 -3.78
CA ARG A 248 6.13 20.43 -3.48
C ARG A 248 7.15 20.28 -4.60
N ALA A 249 6.76 19.81 -5.76
CA ALA A 249 7.67 19.78 -6.90
C ALA A 249 7.99 21.21 -7.35
N GLU A 250 8.96 21.79 -6.73
CA GLU A 250 9.49 23.07 -7.11
C GLU A 250 10.61 22.91 -8.14
N ALA A 251 10.55 23.75 -9.17
CA ALA A 251 11.58 23.87 -10.18
C ALA A 251 12.98 24.26 -9.61
N ASN A 252 13.07 24.67 -8.36
CA ASN A 252 14.29 25.17 -7.73
C ASN A 252 14.68 24.49 -6.41
N GLY A 253 14.08 23.36 -6.09
CA GLY A 253 14.52 22.56 -4.94
C GLY A 253 14.32 23.20 -3.55
N ASN A 254 13.68 24.34 -3.43
CA ASN A 254 13.41 24.97 -2.16
C ASN A 254 12.12 24.43 -1.55
N MET A 255 12.27 23.41 -0.71
CA MET A 255 11.21 23.01 0.18
C MET A 255 11.01 24.10 1.22
N GLY A 256 9.78 24.63 1.35
CA GLY A 256 9.43 25.57 2.37
C GLY A 256 9.85 25.09 3.76
N ARG A 257 10.15 26.01 4.64
CA ARG A 257 10.57 25.69 6.01
C ARG A 257 9.50 24.87 6.70
N ARG A 258 9.94 23.81 7.35
CA ARG A 258 9.11 22.99 8.22
C ARG A 258 9.21 23.51 9.65
N PHE A 259 8.07 23.82 10.23
CA PHE A 259 7.96 24.23 11.64
C PHE A 259 7.42 23.04 12.43
N GLN A 260 8.30 22.43 13.20
CA GLN A 260 7.95 21.35 14.11
C GLN A 260 7.49 21.95 15.43
N ASP A 261 6.29 21.65 15.86
CA ASP A 261 5.71 22.09 17.13
C ASP A 261 5.38 20.94 18.08
N ARG A 262 5.57 19.68 17.63
CA ARG A 262 5.32 18.47 18.40
C ARG A 262 6.42 17.44 18.19
N ASP A 263 6.72 16.68 19.22
CA ASP A 263 7.66 15.56 19.15
C ASP A 263 7.03 14.35 18.44
N TYR A 264 5.73 14.13 18.61
CA TYR A 264 4.98 13.04 18.01
C TYR A 264 3.69 13.50 17.35
N GLY A 265 3.41 12.97 16.16
CA GLY A 265 2.11 13.01 15.50
C GLY A 265 1.30 11.77 15.85
N ARG A 266 0.02 11.95 16.20
CA ARG A 266 -0.91 10.84 16.47
C ARG A 266 -1.58 10.41 15.19
N LEU A 267 -1.80 9.10 15.06
CA LEU A 267 -2.53 8.50 13.95
C LEU A 267 -3.73 7.73 14.50
N LEU A 268 -4.85 7.82 13.80
CA LEU A 268 -6.04 7.03 14.06
C LEU A 268 -6.62 6.56 12.72
N PHE A 269 -6.86 5.27 12.60
CA PHE A 269 -7.60 4.69 11.49
C PHE A 269 -8.70 3.80 12.04
N ILE A 270 -9.85 3.83 11.39
CA ILE A 270 -10.95 2.91 11.64
C ILE A 270 -11.53 2.41 10.32
N GLY A 271 -12.05 1.19 10.32
CA GLY A 271 -12.66 0.64 9.13
C GLY A 271 -13.71 -0.42 9.42
N LEU A 272 -14.59 -0.60 8.46
CA LEU A 272 -15.70 -1.54 8.52
C LEU A 272 -15.87 -2.24 7.17
N PRO A 273 -15.08 -3.30 6.88
CA PRO A 273 -15.34 -4.16 5.74
C PRO A 273 -16.52 -5.08 5.99
N VAL A 274 -17.34 -5.25 4.95
CA VAL A 274 -18.56 -6.06 4.97
C VAL A 274 -18.63 -6.91 3.70
N VAL A 275 -18.95 -8.18 3.86
CA VAL A 275 -19.29 -9.11 2.76
C VAL A 275 -20.66 -9.70 2.98
N VAL A 276 -21.51 -9.70 1.96
CA VAL A 276 -22.83 -10.33 1.97
C VAL A 276 -22.98 -11.25 0.77
N LYS A 277 -23.24 -12.53 1.03
CA LYS A 277 -23.49 -13.61 0.06
C LYS A 277 -24.82 -14.32 0.33
N VAL A 278 -25.66 -13.76 1.19
CA VAL A 278 -26.95 -14.36 1.56
C VAL A 278 -27.90 -14.52 0.36
N PHE A 279 -27.68 -13.72 -0.68
CA PHE A 279 -28.50 -13.68 -1.89
C PHE A 279 -27.84 -14.38 -3.06
N GLU A 280 -27.16 -15.52 -2.84
CA GLU A 280 -26.54 -16.27 -3.95
C GLU A 280 -27.44 -16.36 -5.18
N PRO A 281 -26.89 -16.09 -6.37
CA PRO A 281 -25.48 -15.93 -6.75
C PRO A 281 -24.96 -14.47 -6.65
N LEU A 282 -25.64 -13.58 -5.93
CA LEU A 282 -25.22 -12.19 -5.71
C LEU A 282 -24.23 -12.10 -4.56
N ARG A 283 -23.09 -11.44 -4.81
CA ARG A 283 -22.07 -11.07 -3.81
C ARG A 283 -21.98 -9.57 -3.69
N ILE A 284 -22.06 -9.05 -2.49
CA ILE A 284 -21.92 -7.63 -2.17
C ILE A 284 -20.74 -7.46 -1.22
N GLU A 285 -19.83 -6.56 -1.56
CA GLU A 285 -18.73 -6.13 -0.70
C GLU A 285 -18.82 -4.63 -0.48
N ALA A 286 -18.50 -4.19 0.71
CA ALA A 286 -18.42 -2.77 1.05
C ALA A 286 -17.33 -2.54 2.07
N ASP A 287 -16.60 -1.42 1.92
CA ASP A 287 -15.64 -0.92 2.89
C ASP A 287 -15.95 0.54 3.20
N PHE A 288 -15.94 0.86 4.48
CA PHE A 288 -15.86 2.23 4.95
C PHE A 288 -14.59 2.39 5.77
N ASN A 289 -13.81 3.44 5.48
CA ASN A 289 -12.57 3.75 6.17
C ASN A 289 -12.55 5.25 6.53
N TYR A 290 -12.03 5.54 7.71
CA TYR A 290 -11.71 6.88 8.16
C TYR A 290 -10.27 6.90 8.66
N GLY A 291 -9.53 7.96 8.34
CA GLY A 291 -8.16 8.15 8.76
C GLY A 291 -7.93 9.56 9.28
N TYR A 292 -7.10 9.66 10.32
CA TYR A 292 -6.63 10.90 10.90
C TYR A 292 -5.13 10.81 11.15
N SER A 293 -4.38 11.81 10.65
CA SER A 293 -2.97 12.02 10.94
C SER A 293 -2.80 13.44 11.47
N GLN A 294 -2.39 13.56 12.73
CA GLN A 294 -2.21 14.85 13.38
C GLN A 294 -1.09 15.68 12.74
N GLY A 295 -0.08 14.99 12.14
CA GLY A 295 1.16 15.63 11.74
C GLY A 295 1.98 16.13 12.93
N VAL A 296 3.07 16.83 12.66
CA VAL A 296 4.03 17.28 13.69
C VAL A 296 4.30 18.77 13.64
N GLY A 297 3.59 19.52 12.83
CA GLY A 297 3.77 20.96 12.69
C GLY A 297 3.21 21.49 11.38
N ARG A 298 3.81 22.55 10.88
CA ARG A 298 3.41 23.23 9.65
C ARG A 298 4.58 23.34 8.69
N TYR A 299 4.31 23.61 7.42
CA TYR A 299 5.33 24.01 6.48
C TYR A 299 4.87 25.14 5.55
N GLU A 300 5.85 25.81 4.97
CA GLU A 300 5.61 26.84 3.99
C GLU A 300 5.22 26.21 2.66
N ILE A 301 4.21 26.77 2.02
CA ILE A 301 3.75 26.41 0.68
C ILE A 301 3.60 27.70 -0.12
N THR A 302 3.98 27.65 -1.40
CA THR A 302 3.90 28.82 -2.27
C THR A 302 2.61 28.83 -3.07
N ASP A 303 1.88 29.93 -3.05
CA ASP A 303 0.81 30.20 -4.02
C ASP A 303 1.46 30.70 -5.33
N PHE A 304 1.40 29.89 -6.39
CA PHE A 304 2.07 30.20 -7.65
C PHE A 304 1.42 31.33 -8.47
N ARG A 305 0.24 31.84 -8.05
CA ARG A 305 -0.41 32.96 -8.75
C ARG A 305 0.11 34.31 -8.26
N ASP A 306 0.33 34.44 -6.97
CA ASP A 306 0.76 35.69 -6.34
C ASP A 306 2.17 35.60 -5.73
N HIS A 307 2.82 34.43 -5.84
CA HIS A 307 4.12 34.09 -5.25
C HIS A 307 4.17 34.30 -3.72
N ALA A 308 3.02 34.31 -3.08
CA ALA A 308 2.93 34.49 -1.66
C ALA A 308 3.16 33.16 -0.92
N THR A 309 3.94 33.24 0.15
CA THR A 309 4.12 32.10 1.06
C THR A 309 2.90 32.00 1.99
N ARG A 310 2.40 30.78 2.13
CA ARG A 310 1.34 30.39 3.05
C ARG A 310 1.86 29.36 4.03
N PHE A 311 1.23 29.25 5.18
CA PHE A 311 1.51 28.21 6.16
C PHE A 311 0.45 27.12 6.04
N ALA A 312 0.88 25.92 5.69
CA ALA A 312 0.02 24.74 5.60
C ALA A 312 0.15 23.91 6.88
N GLU A 313 -0.98 23.49 7.43
CA GLU A 313 -1.02 22.52 8.54
C GLU A 313 -0.68 21.14 8.03
N THR A 314 0.09 20.35 8.78
CA THR A 314 0.45 18.99 8.42
C THR A 314 -0.61 17.95 8.83
N ARG A 315 -1.74 18.36 9.38
CA ARG A 315 -2.88 17.48 9.65
C ARG A 315 -3.47 16.96 8.36
N ARG A 316 -3.81 15.68 8.36
CA ARG A 316 -4.56 15.04 7.29
C ARG A 316 -5.69 14.21 7.90
N GLU A 317 -6.92 14.40 7.42
CA GLU A 317 -8.12 13.75 7.97
C GLU A 317 -9.14 13.55 6.87
N GLY A 318 -9.63 12.32 6.73
CA GLY A 318 -10.60 12.07 5.67
C GLY A 318 -11.20 10.68 5.75
N TRP A 319 -12.09 10.39 4.82
CA TRP A 319 -12.79 9.12 4.75
C TRP A 319 -12.88 8.59 3.32
N LEU A 320 -13.13 7.30 3.22
CA LEU A 320 -13.30 6.59 1.96
C LEU A 320 -14.38 5.51 2.12
N ALA A 321 -15.31 5.47 1.18
CA ALA A 321 -16.27 4.40 1.02
C ALA A 321 -16.05 3.69 -0.32
N LYS A 322 -16.11 2.35 -0.32
CA LYS A 322 -15.96 1.50 -1.52
C LYS A 322 -17.03 0.44 -1.52
N ALA A 323 -17.47 0.04 -2.70
CA ALA A 323 -18.42 -1.06 -2.86
C ALA A 323 -18.14 -1.84 -4.15
N LEU A 324 -18.45 -3.12 -4.11
CA LEU A 324 -18.43 -4.05 -5.24
C LEU A 324 -19.67 -4.94 -5.16
N VAL A 325 -20.37 -5.07 -6.28
CA VAL A 325 -21.51 -5.98 -6.43
C VAL A 325 -21.20 -6.88 -7.62
N GLU A 326 -21.19 -8.18 -7.40
CA GLU A 326 -20.93 -9.21 -8.39
C GLU A 326 -22.07 -10.20 -8.46
N TYR A 327 -22.32 -10.74 -9.64
CA TYR A 327 -23.32 -11.77 -9.88
C TYR A 327 -22.67 -12.95 -10.61
N GLU A 328 -22.58 -14.11 -9.96
CA GLU A 328 -22.00 -15.30 -10.55
C GLU A 328 -22.92 -15.90 -11.62
N THR A 329 -22.38 -16.13 -12.82
CA THR A 329 -23.05 -16.82 -13.93
C THR A 329 -22.16 -17.94 -14.47
N GLU A 330 -22.73 -18.83 -15.27
CA GLU A 330 -21.98 -19.93 -15.91
C GLU A 330 -20.91 -19.44 -16.91
N TRP A 331 -21.01 -18.21 -17.42
CA TRP A 331 -20.15 -17.66 -18.45
C TRP A 331 -19.20 -16.54 -17.94
N GLY A 332 -19.26 -16.24 -16.69
CA GLY A 332 -18.42 -15.23 -16.04
C GLY A 332 -19.10 -14.50 -14.89
N ILE A 333 -18.40 -13.56 -14.29
CA ILE A 333 -18.85 -12.81 -13.11
C ILE A 333 -18.98 -11.33 -13.46
N PRO A 334 -20.12 -10.88 -14.01
CA PRO A 334 -20.39 -9.46 -14.17
C PRO A 334 -20.48 -8.77 -12.82
N GLY A 335 -20.01 -7.52 -12.77
CA GLY A 335 -20.02 -6.73 -11.54
C GLY A 335 -19.99 -5.24 -11.78
N VAL A 336 -20.37 -4.51 -10.75
CA VAL A 336 -20.28 -3.05 -10.68
C VAL A 336 -19.50 -2.70 -9.43
N PHE A 337 -18.56 -1.78 -9.55
CA PHE A 337 -17.75 -1.30 -8.42
C PHE A 337 -17.68 0.22 -8.40
N GLY A 338 -17.41 0.78 -7.24
CA GLY A 338 -17.22 2.20 -7.11
C GLY A 338 -16.61 2.59 -5.78
N TRP A 339 -16.15 3.84 -5.72
CA TRP A 339 -15.59 4.44 -4.51
C TRP A 339 -15.86 5.93 -4.45
N TYR A 340 -15.78 6.48 -3.25
CA TYR A 340 -15.76 7.91 -3.00
C TYR A 340 -14.86 8.22 -1.83
N GLY A 341 -13.81 9.02 -2.05
CA GLY A 341 -12.89 9.54 -1.05
C GLY A 341 -13.07 11.04 -0.85
N SER A 342 -13.04 11.50 0.39
CA SER A 342 -13.00 12.93 0.70
C SER A 342 -11.80 13.60 0.06
N GLY A 343 -11.96 14.87 -0.33
CA GLY A 343 -10.94 15.69 -0.97
C GLY A 343 -10.76 17.04 -0.31
N ASP A 344 -9.67 17.72 -0.64
CA ASP A 344 -9.29 19.02 -0.06
C ASP A 344 -10.30 20.12 -0.37
N ASP A 345 -10.58 20.96 0.62
CA ASP A 345 -11.54 22.07 0.53
C ASP A 345 -10.96 23.35 -0.12
N GLY A 346 -9.65 23.43 -0.29
CA GLY A 346 -8.92 24.58 -0.85
C GLY A 346 -8.30 25.50 0.19
N ASN A 347 -8.39 25.15 1.47
CA ASN A 347 -7.79 25.86 2.59
C ASN A 347 -6.63 25.05 3.20
N VAL A 348 -5.42 25.37 2.85
CA VAL A 348 -4.22 24.66 3.37
C VAL A 348 -3.96 24.93 4.86
N GLY A 349 -4.60 25.92 5.45
CA GLY A 349 -4.39 26.30 6.86
C GLY A 349 -5.06 25.35 7.85
N ASN A 350 -6.07 24.57 7.43
CA ASN A 350 -6.77 23.59 8.27
C ASN A 350 -6.26 22.15 8.07
N GLY A 351 -5.30 21.94 7.16
CA GLY A 351 -4.79 20.62 6.79
C GLY A 351 -5.42 20.11 5.51
N SER A 352 -5.40 18.80 5.31
CA SER A 352 -5.97 18.11 4.13
C SER A 352 -7.13 17.22 4.56
N GLU A 353 -8.21 17.24 3.81
CA GLU A 353 -9.40 16.39 4.00
C GLU A 353 -9.31 15.08 3.20
N ARG A 354 -8.19 14.81 2.55
CA ARG A 354 -7.93 13.52 1.91
C ARG A 354 -7.56 12.48 2.97
N MET A 355 -8.16 11.30 2.88
CA MET A 355 -7.88 10.23 3.83
C MET A 355 -6.37 9.89 3.84
N PRO A 356 -5.68 9.92 5.01
CA PRO A 356 -4.31 9.44 5.11
C PRO A 356 -4.24 7.91 4.95
N ALA A 357 -3.05 7.41 4.57
CA ALA A 357 -2.75 5.99 4.50
C ALA A 357 -1.32 5.72 4.98
N ILE A 358 -0.98 4.46 5.21
CA ILE A 358 0.38 4.02 5.56
C ILE A 358 1.08 3.47 4.31
N SER A 359 0.56 2.36 3.79
CA SER A 359 1.01 1.72 2.56
C SER A 359 -0.19 1.02 1.94
N PRO A 360 -1.03 1.76 1.20
CA PRO A 360 -2.25 1.24 0.63
C PRO A 360 -1.98 0.32 -0.55
N CYS A 361 -2.95 -0.55 -0.86
CA CYS A 361 -2.97 -1.40 -2.03
C CYS A 361 -4.42 -1.48 -2.53
N GLY A 362 -4.76 -0.66 -3.52
CA GLY A 362 -6.05 -0.72 -4.20
C GLY A 362 -6.01 -1.69 -5.38
N ASN A 363 -7.15 -2.29 -5.76
CA ASN A 363 -7.18 -3.26 -6.84
C ASN A 363 -8.47 -3.25 -7.69
N PHE A 364 -9.19 -2.13 -7.74
CA PHE A 364 -10.34 -2.03 -8.65
C PHE A 364 -9.91 -1.99 -10.11
N THR A 365 -8.86 -1.22 -10.41
CA THR A 365 -8.35 -1.07 -11.78
C THR A 365 -6.82 -1.04 -11.75
N SER A 366 -6.18 -1.18 -12.90
CA SER A 366 -4.71 -1.21 -12.98
C SER A 366 -4.07 0.17 -12.80
N PHE A 367 -4.78 1.25 -13.11
CA PHE A 367 -4.27 2.61 -12.94
C PHE A 367 -4.64 3.19 -11.57
N VAL A 368 -5.88 3.01 -11.14
CA VAL A 368 -6.34 3.38 -9.80
C VAL A 368 -6.38 2.10 -8.96
N GLY A 369 -5.22 1.56 -8.68
CA GLY A 369 -5.08 0.35 -7.92
C GLY A 369 -3.80 -0.39 -8.26
N ASP A 370 -3.53 -1.42 -7.50
CA ASP A 370 -2.50 -2.38 -7.81
C ASP A 370 -3.11 -3.49 -8.67
N ASP A 371 -2.53 -3.72 -9.83
CA ASP A 371 -2.92 -4.80 -10.69
C ASP A 371 -2.79 -6.14 -9.95
N PRO A 372 -3.86 -6.93 -9.84
CA PRO A 372 -3.79 -8.24 -9.19
C PRO A 372 -2.79 -9.20 -9.86
N THR A 373 -2.39 -8.94 -11.10
CA THR A 373 -1.31 -9.69 -11.78
C THR A 373 0.08 -9.27 -11.32
N GLY A 374 0.22 -8.16 -10.59
CA GLY A 374 1.49 -7.61 -10.12
C GLY A 374 2.28 -6.86 -11.20
N PHE A 375 1.66 -6.59 -12.35
CA PHE A 375 2.25 -5.82 -13.45
C PHE A 375 1.88 -4.33 -13.45
N GLY A 376 1.16 -3.86 -12.47
CA GLY A 376 0.84 -2.44 -12.29
C GLY A 376 2.06 -1.52 -12.36
N MET A 377 3.25 -2.04 -12.07
CA MET A 377 4.51 -1.32 -12.25
C MET A 377 4.80 -0.94 -13.71
N LEU A 378 4.28 -1.65 -14.70
CA LEU A 378 4.43 -1.22 -16.10
C LEU A 378 3.67 0.07 -16.39
N VAL A 379 2.52 0.24 -15.75
CA VAL A 379 1.71 1.45 -15.81
C VAL A 379 2.23 2.52 -14.86
N SER A 380 2.74 2.15 -13.68
CA SER A 380 3.29 3.07 -12.68
C SER A 380 4.60 3.73 -13.10
N GLY A 381 5.27 3.20 -14.10
CA GLY A 381 6.44 3.86 -14.71
C GLY A 381 6.17 5.23 -15.33
N LEU A 382 4.96 5.75 -15.19
CA LEU A 382 4.55 7.09 -15.63
C LEU A 382 4.77 8.18 -14.60
N ASN A 383 5.52 7.99 -13.53
CA ASN A 383 5.62 8.95 -12.42
C ASN A 383 4.25 9.36 -11.85
N ALA A 384 3.22 8.56 -12.10
CA ALA A 384 1.97 8.72 -11.41
C ALA A 384 2.27 8.50 -9.94
N THR A 385 2.05 9.47 -9.14
CA THR A 385 2.37 9.40 -7.72
C THR A 385 1.55 8.29 -7.10
N TYR A 386 2.17 7.52 -6.26
CA TYR A 386 1.61 6.45 -5.45
C TYR A 386 0.27 6.80 -4.78
N ASP A 387 -0.03 8.08 -4.66
CA ASP A 387 -1.21 8.59 -4.00
C ASP A 387 -2.52 8.33 -4.77
N LEU A 388 -2.50 8.33 -6.11
CA LEU A 388 -3.67 8.02 -6.93
C LEU A 388 -3.85 6.52 -7.14
N GLN A 389 -2.76 5.80 -7.24
CA GLN A 389 -2.79 4.41 -7.66
C GLN A 389 -3.36 3.50 -6.59
N LEU A 390 -3.10 3.79 -5.31
CA LEU A 390 -3.24 2.78 -4.28
C LEU A 390 -4.30 3.10 -3.24
N ASN A 391 -4.61 4.36 -2.94
CA ASN A 391 -5.47 4.68 -1.81
C ASN A 391 -6.83 5.29 -2.16
N TYR A 392 -7.07 5.65 -3.42
CA TYR A 392 -8.31 6.30 -3.88
C TYR A 392 -8.66 7.65 -3.21
N ALA A 393 -7.81 8.17 -2.32
CA ALA A 393 -8.09 9.40 -1.58
C ALA A 393 -8.17 10.63 -2.50
N GLY A 394 -9.15 11.49 -2.28
CA GLY A 394 -9.35 12.67 -3.11
C GLY A 394 -9.95 12.36 -4.49
N THR A 395 -10.55 11.16 -4.67
CA THR A 395 -11.18 10.75 -5.92
C THR A 395 -12.52 10.05 -5.67
N TRP A 396 -13.34 10.00 -6.70
CA TRP A 396 -14.47 9.09 -6.79
C TRP A 396 -14.43 8.33 -8.11
N GLY A 397 -15.00 7.15 -8.16
CA GLY A 397 -15.07 6.37 -9.38
C GLY A 397 -16.26 5.42 -9.40
N LEU A 398 -16.67 5.08 -10.60
CA LEU A 398 -17.67 4.07 -10.88
C LEU A 398 -17.21 3.25 -12.08
N GLY A 399 -17.25 1.94 -11.95
CA GLY A 399 -16.85 1.03 -13.00
C GLY A 399 -17.74 -0.19 -13.10
N ILE A 400 -17.63 -0.84 -14.25
CA ILE A 400 -18.20 -2.15 -14.51
C ILE A 400 -17.08 -3.13 -14.80
N GLN A 401 -17.30 -4.37 -14.46
CA GLN A 401 -16.36 -5.45 -14.75
C GLN A 401 -17.10 -6.70 -15.20
N ILE A 402 -16.38 -7.54 -15.91
CA ILE A 402 -16.73 -8.93 -16.10
C ILE A 402 -15.48 -9.76 -15.91
N LYS A 403 -15.51 -10.69 -14.97
CA LYS A 403 -14.38 -11.53 -14.61
C LYS A 403 -14.63 -12.98 -15.04
N ASP A 404 -13.54 -13.72 -15.13
CA ASP A 404 -13.52 -15.17 -15.32
C ASP A 404 -14.27 -15.64 -16.59
N VAL A 405 -14.29 -14.78 -17.63
CA VAL A 405 -14.82 -15.18 -18.94
C VAL A 405 -13.82 -16.10 -19.61
N SER A 406 -14.23 -17.30 -19.94
CA SER A 406 -13.38 -18.29 -20.59
C SER A 406 -14.01 -18.77 -21.91
N PHE A 407 -13.24 -18.72 -22.99
CA PHE A 407 -13.59 -19.28 -24.29
C PHE A 407 -12.72 -20.48 -24.67
N ILE A 408 -11.62 -20.65 -23.94
CA ILE A 408 -10.61 -21.69 -24.10
C ILE A 408 -10.31 -22.24 -22.71
N GLU A 409 -10.23 -23.55 -22.57
CA GLU A 409 -9.87 -24.20 -21.32
C GLU A 409 -8.59 -23.59 -20.72
N ASP A 410 -8.58 -23.34 -19.43
CA ASP A 410 -7.49 -22.74 -18.66
C ASP A 410 -7.14 -21.28 -19.00
N LEU A 411 -7.84 -20.63 -19.94
CA LEU A 411 -7.65 -19.23 -20.28
C LEU A 411 -8.85 -18.40 -19.82
N THR A 412 -8.63 -17.51 -18.84
CA THR A 412 -9.65 -16.61 -18.34
C THR A 412 -9.35 -15.16 -18.70
N HIS A 413 -10.40 -14.40 -18.92
CA HIS A 413 -10.34 -12.97 -19.25
C HIS A 413 -11.12 -12.14 -18.23
N THR A 414 -10.58 -11.00 -17.87
CA THR A 414 -11.25 -9.99 -17.06
C THR A 414 -11.22 -8.64 -17.77
N LEU A 415 -12.39 -8.10 -18.06
CA LEU A 415 -12.54 -6.74 -18.61
C LEU A 415 -13.05 -5.82 -17.52
N ARG A 416 -12.43 -4.64 -17.37
CA ARG A 416 -12.87 -3.57 -16.49
C ARG A 416 -12.92 -2.25 -17.24
N ILE A 417 -13.97 -1.48 -17.03
CA ILE A 417 -14.11 -0.13 -17.55
C ILE A 417 -14.55 0.76 -16.39
N ALA A 418 -13.81 1.81 -16.11
CA ALA A 418 -14.10 2.74 -15.03
C ALA A 418 -14.01 4.20 -15.49
N ARG A 419 -14.91 5.02 -15.01
CA ARG A 419 -14.77 6.47 -15.00
C ARG A 419 -14.52 6.94 -13.59
N TRP A 420 -13.55 7.82 -13.42
CA TRP A 420 -13.22 8.40 -12.14
C TRP A 420 -12.79 9.86 -12.25
N ALA A 421 -12.91 10.61 -11.17
CA ALA A 421 -12.66 12.04 -11.11
C ALA A 421 -12.16 12.45 -9.72
N GLY A 422 -11.62 13.66 -9.63
CA GLY A 422 -11.19 14.22 -8.36
C GLY A 422 -12.36 14.68 -7.49
N THR A 423 -12.12 14.70 -6.18
CA THR A 423 -13.00 15.31 -5.17
C THR A 423 -12.38 16.55 -4.52
N ASN A 424 -11.15 16.90 -4.92
CA ASN A 424 -10.44 18.05 -4.39
C ASN A 424 -10.95 19.37 -5.00
N SER A 425 -10.90 20.43 -4.22
CA SER A 425 -11.28 21.77 -4.67
C SER A 425 -10.36 22.27 -5.79
N PRO A 426 -10.88 22.85 -6.87
CA PRO A 426 -10.08 23.51 -7.90
C PRO A 426 -9.26 24.69 -7.37
N ALA A 427 -9.63 25.23 -6.21
CA ALA A 427 -8.86 26.31 -5.55
C ALA A 427 -7.46 25.85 -5.12
N MET A 428 -7.22 24.55 -5.00
CA MET A 428 -5.91 23.98 -4.69
C MET A 428 -4.90 24.09 -5.84
N ILE A 429 -5.36 24.30 -7.08
CA ILE A 429 -4.50 24.37 -8.28
C ILE A 429 -3.43 25.48 -8.14
N LYS A 430 -3.72 26.54 -7.40
CA LYS A 430 -2.79 27.66 -7.12
C LYS A 430 -1.51 27.22 -6.39
N TYR A 431 -1.55 26.08 -5.70
CA TYR A 431 -0.40 25.52 -4.99
C TYR A 431 0.34 24.45 -5.81
N LEU A 432 -0.20 24.05 -6.97
CA LEU A 432 0.46 23.11 -7.86
C LEU A 432 1.53 23.84 -8.66
N ALA A 433 2.76 23.31 -8.66
CA ALA A 433 3.83 23.84 -9.48
C ALA A 433 3.39 23.92 -10.95
N SER A 434 3.57 25.11 -11.55
CA SER A 434 3.05 25.39 -12.91
C SER A 434 3.94 24.86 -14.02
N THR A 435 5.16 24.43 -13.72
CA THR A 435 6.15 24.20 -14.75
C THR A 435 6.34 22.73 -15.09
N ASP A 436 6.10 22.43 -16.33
CA ASP A 436 6.78 21.52 -17.27
C ASP A 436 6.88 20.04 -16.94
N GLY A 437 6.50 19.59 -15.80
CA GLY A 437 6.46 18.18 -15.51
C GLY A 437 5.02 17.66 -15.54
N ALA A 438 4.58 17.04 -16.59
CA ALA A 438 3.29 16.35 -16.65
C ALA A 438 3.11 15.36 -15.50
N GLY A 439 4.21 14.84 -14.92
CA GLY A 439 4.22 13.85 -13.87
C GLY A 439 3.54 14.28 -12.56
N ASN A 440 3.84 15.46 -12.06
CA ASN A 440 3.37 15.84 -10.72
C ASN A 440 1.93 16.39 -10.69
N ARG A 441 1.37 16.75 -11.83
CA ARG A 441 -0.01 17.25 -11.93
C ARG A 441 -1.04 16.16 -12.06
N MET A 442 -0.65 15.00 -12.55
CA MET A 442 -1.57 13.89 -12.80
C MET A 442 -2.04 13.21 -11.53
N SER A 443 -1.31 13.38 -10.45
CA SER A 443 -1.59 12.77 -9.16
C SER A 443 -2.59 13.52 -8.30
N TYR A 444 -2.93 14.75 -8.65
CA TYR A 444 -3.86 15.56 -7.89
C TYR A 444 -5.03 15.99 -8.78
N LEU A 445 -6.13 15.28 -8.66
CA LEU A 445 -7.34 15.57 -9.42
C LEU A 445 -8.29 16.45 -8.60
N THR A 446 -8.84 17.45 -9.27
CA THR A 446 -9.88 18.30 -8.71
C THR A 446 -11.26 17.86 -9.22
N THR A 447 -12.31 18.49 -8.73
CA THR A 447 -13.69 18.25 -9.21
C THR A 447 -13.89 18.61 -10.69
N HIS A 448 -12.93 19.29 -11.30
CA HIS A 448 -12.93 19.61 -12.73
C HIS A 448 -12.17 18.58 -13.58
N ASP A 449 -11.56 17.59 -12.97
CA ASP A 449 -10.73 16.59 -13.67
C ASP A 449 -11.43 15.23 -13.66
N SER A 450 -11.44 14.53 -14.79
CA SER A 450 -11.97 13.17 -14.89
C SER A 450 -11.18 12.33 -15.88
N MET A 451 -11.22 11.01 -15.67
CA MET A 451 -10.51 10.02 -16.48
C MET A 451 -11.44 8.84 -16.80
N ILE A 452 -11.15 8.16 -17.88
CA ILE A 452 -11.74 6.86 -18.23
C ILE A 452 -10.61 5.87 -18.39
N GLU A 453 -10.78 4.72 -17.80
CA GLU A 453 -9.84 3.62 -17.83
C GLU A 453 -10.53 2.37 -18.38
N CYS A 454 -9.83 1.62 -19.22
CA CYS A 454 -10.27 0.33 -19.74
C CYS A 454 -9.12 -0.67 -19.63
N ASN A 455 -9.34 -1.78 -18.95
CA ASN A 455 -8.37 -2.83 -18.73
C ASN A 455 -8.91 -4.16 -19.25
N LEU A 456 -8.06 -4.93 -19.89
CA LEU A 456 -8.31 -6.32 -20.27
C LEU A 456 -7.13 -7.17 -19.76
N ASP A 457 -7.43 -8.03 -18.82
CA ASP A 457 -6.48 -8.98 -18.27
C ASP A 457 -6.80 -10.38 -18.80
N SER A 458 -5.78 -11.15 -19.13
CA SER A 458 -5.92 -12.54 -19.58
C SER A 458 -4.95 -13.41 -18.80
N VAL A 459 -5.46 -14.45 -18.19
CA VAL A 459 -4.68 -15.37 -17.37
C VAL A 459 -4.81 -16.79 -17.92
N TYR A 460 -3.70 -17.42 -18.25
CA TYR A 460 -3.64 -18.82 -18.62
C TYR A 460 -3.07 -19.63 -17.44
N THR A 461 -3.81 -20.63 -17.00
CA THR A 461 -3.41 -21.49 -15.89
C THR A 461 -2.85 -22.79 -16.47
N PHE A 462 -1.58 -23.06 -16.19
CA PHE A 462 -0.99 -24.36 -16.50
C PHE A 462 -1.40 -25.33 -15.38
N SER A 463 -2.27 -26.29 -15.68
CA SER A 463 -2.56 -27.38 -14.76
C SER A 463 -1.51 -28.48 -14.92
N GLU A 464 -1.08 -29.11 -13.81
CA GLU A 464 -0.30 -30.34 -13.82
C GLU A 464 -1.19 -31.56 -14.12
#